data_137622284b03619c24b1844724166be7
#
_entry.id   137622284b03619c24b1844724166be7
#
_cell.length_a   1.000
_cell.length_b   1.000
_cell.length_c   1.000
_cell.angle_alpha   90.00
_cell.angle_beta   90.00
_cell.angle_gamma   90.00
#
_symmetry.space_group_name_H-M   'P 1'
#
loop_
_entity.id
_entity.type
_entity.pdbx_description
1 polymer ?
#
loop_
_entity_poly.entity_id
_entity_poly.type
_entity_poly.pdbx_seq_one_letter_code
_entity_poly.pdbx_strand_id
1 'polypeptide(L)' 'MSDRYVVLATRPDFRSPDGFDCQPAGSVWPSREPVENHQAYCRAKAEADRQRYGDVEYVIGRIEIEEEA' A
#
# COMPACT_ATOMS: atom_id res chain seq x y z
N MET A 1 -5.45 -12.27 -18.26
CA MET A 1 -5.67 -11.41 -17.09
C MET A 1 -4.35 -10.97 -16.51
N SER A 2 -4.21 -9.69 -16.29
CA SER A 2 -2.98 -9.14 -15.72
C SER A 2 -3.25 -8.69 -14.30
N ASP A 3 -2.56 -9.29 -13.36
CA ASP A 3 -2.59 -8.81 -11.98
C ASP A 3 -1.54 -7.73 -11.80
N ARG A 4 -1.89 -6.73 -11.04
CA ARG A 4 -0.98 -5.67 -10.62
C ARG A 4 -0.96 -5.61 -9.10
N TYR A 5 0.12 -5.08 -8.58
CA TYR A 5 0.31 -4.97 -7.13
C TYR A 5 0.66 -3.55 -6.75
N VAL A 6 0.23 -3.13 -5.58
CA VAL A 6 0.49 -1.79 -5.07
C VAL A 6 0.71 -1.87 -3.57
N VAL A 7 1.61 -1.02 -3.06
CA VAL A 7 1.76 -0.85 -1.62
C VAL A 7 0.70 0.14 -1.16
N LEU A 8 -0.08 -0.25 -0.17
CA LEU A 8 -1.13 0.58 0.41
C LEU A 8 -0.70 1.05 1.80
N ALA A 9 -0.71 2.36 2.00
CA ALA A 9 -0.51 2.96 3.30
C ALA A 9 -1.86 3.00 4.02
N THR A 10 -1.95 2.30 5.14
CA THR A 10 -3.17 2.24 5.93
C THR A 10 -2.94 2.84 7.30
N ARG A 11 -3.93 3.54 7.82
CA ARG A 11 -3.91 4.08 9.17
C ARG A 11 -5.32 4.05 9.76
N PRO A 12 -5.44 3.95 11.08
CA PRO A 12 -6.75 4.02 11.71
C PRO A 12 -7.41 5.36 11.44
N ASP A 13 -8.68 5.33 11.02
CA ASP A 13 -9.47 6.54 10.81
C ASP A 13 -10.93 6.23 11.13
N PHE A 14 -11.38 6.69 12.28
CA PHE A 14 -12.74 6.46 12.73
C PHE A 14 -13.81 7.20 11.91
N ARG A 15 -13.40 8.08 11.00
CA ARG A 15 -14.31 8.75 10.07
C ARG A 15 -14.65 7.89 8.86
N SER A 16 -13.82 6.89 8.57
CA SER A 16 -14.08 5.97 7.48
C SER A 16 -15.10 4.92 7.86
N PRO A 17 -15.95 4.46 6.93
CA PRO A 17 -16.94 3.43 7.23
C PRO A 17 -16.35 2.12 7.75
N ASP A 18 -15.14 1.77 7.34
CA ASP A 18 -14.44 0.55 7.75
C ASP A 18 -13.42 0.78 8.87
N GLY A 19 -13.29 2.02 9.35
CA GLY A 19 -12.36 2.37 10.42
C GLY A 19 -10.90 2.60 9.97
N PHE A 20 -10.64 2.57 8.68
CA PHE A 20 -9.29 2.76 8.13
C PHE A 20 -9.29 3.73 6.98
N ASP A 21 -8.19 4.50 6.88
CA ASP A 21 -7.86 5.24 5.69
C ASP A 21 -6.82 4.44 4.91
N CYS A 22 -7.02 4.27 3.62
CA CYS A 22 -6.18 3.44 2.79
C CYS A 22 -5.82 4.22 1.52
N GLN A 23 -4.53 4.46 1.30
CA GLN A 23 -4.04 5.22 0.16
C GLN A 23 -2.88 4.51 -0.51
N PRO A 24 -2.77 4.58 -1.84
CA PRO A 24 -1.61 4.00 -2.52
C PRO A 24 -0.33 4.76 -2.19
N ALA A 25 0.72 3.99 -1.92
CA ALA A 25 2.04 4.53 -1.61
C ALA A 25 3.01 4.18 -2.74
N GLY A 26 2.91 4.92 -3.83
CA GLY A 26 3.77 4.73 -4.99
C GLY A 26 3.07 4.12 -6.19
N SER A 27 3.86 3.59 -7.10
CA SER A 27 3.37 3.09 -8.38
C SER A 27 2.77 1.69 -8.27
N VAL A 28 2.04 1.31 -9.29
CA VAL A 28 1.52 -0.04 -9.46
C VAL A 28 2.60 -0.90 -10.11
N TRP A 29 2.80 -2.09 -9.59
CA TRP A 29 3.88 -2.99 -10.00
C TRP A 29 3.34 -4.24 -10.71
N PRO A 30 4.04 -4.73 -11.74
CA PRO A 30 3.55 -5.89 -12.51
C PRO A 30 3.77 -7.25 -11.82
N SER A 31 4.56 -7.31 -10.75
CA SER A 31 4.84 -8.56 -10.05
C SER A 31 5.04 -8.33 -8.56
N ARG A 32 5.07 -9.43 -7.80
CA ARG A 32 5.17 -9.35 -6.34
C ARG A 32 6.56 -8.93 -5.86
N GLU A 33 7.62 -9.39 -6.50
CA GLU A 33 8.98 -9.14 -6.03
C GLU A 33 9.29 -7.65 -5.90
N PRO A 34 9.09 -6.81 -6.94
CA PRO A 34 9.35 -5.39 -6.80
C PRO A 34 8.42 -4.70 -5.80
N VAL A 35 7.17 -5.14 -5.68
CA VAL A 35 6.26 -4.51 -4.71
C VAL A 35 6.65 -4.87 -3.28
N GLU A 36 7.15 -6.07 -3.03
CA GLU A 36 7.65 -6.48 -1.72
C GLU A 36 8.88 -5.65 -1.33
N ASN A 37 9.77 -5.39 -2.28
CA ASN A 37 10.93 -4.52 -2.06
C ASN A 37 10.49 -3.09 -1.75
N HIS A 38 9.50 -2.59 -2.45
CA HIS A 38 8.96 -1.26 -2.19
C HIS A 38 8.27 -1.18 -0.82
N GLN A 39 7.54 -2.22 -0.43
CA GLN A 39 6.94 -2.30 0.90
C GLN A 39 8.01 -2.25 2.00
N ALA A 40 9.10 -2.98 1.84
CA ALA A 40 10.20 -2.97 2.79
C ALA A 40 10.84 -1.59 2.91
N TYR A 41 11.01 -0.92 1.78
CA TYR A 41 11.52 0.46 1.75
C TYR A 41 10.58 1.41 2.51
N CYS A 42 9.29 1.32 2.27
CA CYS A 42 8.30 2.17 2.94
C CYS A 42 8.28 1.94 4.45
N ARG A 43 8.34 0.68 4.87
CA ARG A 43 8.39 0.31 6.28
C ARG A 43 9.64 0.84 6.96
N ALA A 44 10.79 0.71 6.32
CA ALA A 44 12.05 1.21 6.86
C ALA A 44 12.04 2.73 7.02
N LYS A 45 11.49 3.42 6.02
CA LYS A 45 11.38 4.88 6.04
C LYS A 45 10.44 5.35 7.15
N ALA A 46 9.31 4.69 7.32
CA ALA A 46 8.34 5.02 8.37
C ALA A 46 8.92 4.77 9.76
N GLU A 47 9.69 3.69 9.93
CA GLU A 47 10.34 3.38 11.19
C GLU A 47 11.43 4.40 11.54
N ALA A 48 12.16 4.88 10.54
CA ALA A 48 13.20 5.88 10.75
C ALA A 48 12.62 7.24 11.17
N ASP A 49 11.37 7.53 10.83
CA ASP A 49 10.73 8.80 11.15
C ASP A 49 9.30 8.59 11.65
N ARG A 50 9.17 7.99 12.82
CA ARG A 50 7.86 7.70 13.42
C ARG A 50 7.05 8.93 13.74
N GLN A 51 7.69 10.05 14.04
CA GLN A 51 6.96 11.29 14.33
C GLN A 51 6.19 11.79 13.11
N ARG A 52 6.75 11.60 11.93
CA ARG A 52 6.15 12.05 10.69
C ARG A 52 5.08 11.08 10.18
N TYR A 53 5.36 9.78 10.25
CA TYR A 53 4.49 8.76 9.65
C TYR A 53 3.47 8.19 10.62
N GLY A 54 3.71 8.27 11.94
CA GLY A 54 2.77 7.81 12.95
C GLY A 54 2.50 6.31 12.90
N ASP A 55 1.24 5.94 12.99
CA ASP A 55 0.79 4.54 13.06
C ASP A 55 0.46 3.96 11.69
N VAL A 56 1.10 4.45 10.64
CA VAL A 56 0.83 3.96 9.30
C VAL A 56 1.39 2.54 9.12
N GLU A 57 0.60 1.68 8.48
CA GLU A 57 1.03 0.35 8.08
C GLU A 57 1.04 0.27 6.55
N TYR A 58 2.00 -0.48 6.03
CA TYR A 58 2.14 -0.68 4.59
C TYR A 58 1.82 -2.13 4.24
N VAL A 59 0.76 -2.34 3.49
CA VAL A 59 0.31 -3.65 3.06
C VAL A 59 0.34 -3.73 1.54
N ILE A 60 0.39 -4.96 1.02
CA ILE A 60 0.37 -5.18 -0.43
C ILE A 60 -1.07 -5.46 -0.85
N GLY A 61 -1.58 -4.64 -1.77
CA GLY A 61 -2.86 -4.88 -2.41
C GLY A 61 -2.67 -5.44 -3.80
N ARG A 62 -3.58 -6.30 -4.22
CA ARG A 62 -3.62 -6.84 -5.58
C ARG A 62 -4.73 -6.14 -6.35
N ILE A 63 -4.40 -5.68 -7.55
CA ILE A 63 -5.35 -5.04 -8.45
C ILE A 63 -5.65 -6.01 -9.58
N GLU A 64 -6.91 -6.36 -9.73
CA GLU A 64 -7.38 -7.18 -10.82
C GLU A 64 -7.87 -6.25 -11.93
N ILE A 65 -7.28 -6.41 -13.11
CA ILE A 65 -7.65 -5.57 -14.26
C ILE A 65 -8.73 -6.28 -15.04
N GLU A 66 -9.91 -5.65 -15.10
CA GLU A 66 -10.99 -6.13 -15.92
C GLU A 66 -10.79 -5.63 -17.36
N GLU A 67 -10.73 -6.56 -18.28
CA GLU A 67 -10.71 -6.23 -19.69
C GLU A 67 -12.14 -6.19 -20.20
N GLU A 68 -12.55 -5.05 -20.70
CA GLU A 68 -13.82 -4.95 -21.39
C GLU A 68 -13.69 -5.55 -22.78
N ALA A 69 -14.52 -6.53 -23.04
CA ALA A 69 -14.56 -7.16 -24.35
C ALA A 69 -15.21 -6.25 -25.39
#